data_fc65e9f5129a2e3a68abb1d65c2f90ef
#
_entry.id   fc65e9f5129a2e3a68abb1d65c2f90ef
#
_cell.length_a   1.000
_cell.length_b   1.000
_cell.length_c   1.000
_cell.angle_alpha   90.00
_cell.angle_beta   90.00
_cell.angle_gamma   90.00
#
_symmetry.space_group_name_H-M   'P 1'
#
loop_
_entity.id
_entity.type
_entity.pdbx_description
1 polymer ?
#
loop_
_entity_poly.entity_id
_entity_poly.type
_entity_poly.pdbx_seq_one_letter_code
_entity_poly.pdbx_strand_id
1 'polypeptide(L)'
;MLRELERFREQLMSFARDHAGAVAVKGATDRYTYRQLLAEVELRAQVLHRQPAGTLVLALDNGPELLFWDLAALFAERPCVIVPSFFSAAQFDHCIVQSGASAVLCTTQWTPHLLDKGFVQNGEFWVRENATCAQLPDGTTKITYTSGSTGNPKGVCLSAEAILRVARELEAASRPAETLHYLAVLPVGVLLENIGVYAALMAGACVQLYPQQQLGMNGASQVDFKRLLGVIALSGAQSLILVPQLLMGLVMAIERGLMRVGPLRLVAVGGARVSPSLLARAEAVGLPVFEGYGLSECASVVALNRPGAIRPGSVGKPLPHVQVRIAEDGEVLVAGSTLLGYLEDAPVTQSWWATGDLGHLDDEGYLYLNGRKKHQFITSFGRNVNPEWVEAELTQSGVIAQAFVHGEALPHNLALLWPLDPTASDEAIEQAVQHCNAQLPDYARVSAWRRLPSPLSIHDETLTANGRPRREAILKRYHTLLSDITL
;
A
#
# COMPACT_ATOMS: atom_id res chain seq x y z
N MET A 1 -23.44 -2.03 22.18
CA MET A 1 -23.10 -1.70 20.78
C MET A 1 -22.35 -2.91 20.23
N LEU A 2 -22.78 -3.48 19.09
CA LEU A 2 -22.06 -4.61 18.50
C LEU A 2 -20.64 -4.19 18.14
N ARG A 3 -19.67 -5.08 18.36
CA ARG A 3 -18.28 -4.92 17.93
C ARG A 3 -18.24 -4.89 16.38
N GLU A 4 -17.27 -4.20 15.79
CA GLU A 4 -17.15 -4.14 14.31
C GLU A 4 -17.01 -5.53 13.67
N LEU A 5 -16.36 -6.47 14.36
CA LEU A 5 -16.26 -7.85 13.91
C LEU A 5 -17.64 -8.55 13.83
N GLU A 6 -18.49 -8.38 14.82
CA GLU A 6 -19.85 -8.95 14.83
C GLU A 6 -20.69 -8.36 13.70
N ARG A 7 -20.61 -7.03 13.50
CA ARG A 7 -21.30 -6.34 12.39
C ARG A 7 -20.85 -6.85 11.03
N PHE A 8 -19.54 -7.03 10.85
CA PHE A 8 -19.00 -7.55 9.60
C PHE A 8 -19.52 -8.97 9.32
N ARG A 9 -19.49 -9.84 10.32
CA ARG A 9 -20.05 -11.21 10.21
C ARG A 9 -21.53 -11.19 9.85
N GLU A 10 -22.33 -10.40 10.57
CA GLU A 10 -23.78 -10.26 10.31
C GLU A 10 -24.05 -9.75 8.91
N GLN A 11 -23.27 -8.80 8.41
CA GLN A 11 -23.40 -8.26 7.06
C GLN A 11 -23.11 -9.31 5.99
N LEU A 12 -22.04 -10.10 6.13
CA LEU A 12 -21.75 -11.22 5.22
C LEU A 12 -22.84 -12.30 5.28
N MET A 13 -23.35 -12.59 6.48
CA MET A 13 -24.46 -13.54 6.66
C MET A 13 -25.75 -13.05 6.01
N SER A 14 -26.04 -11.73 6.05
CA SER A 14 -27.17 -11.13 5.34
C SER A 14 -27.04 -11.34 3.83
N PHE A 15 -25.89 -11.05 3.23
CA PHE A 15 -25.66 -11.29 1.80
C PHE A 15 -25.79 -12.77 1.44
N ALA A 16 -25.32 -13.69 2.29
CA ALA A 16 -25.45 -15.13 2.08
C ALA A 16 -26.90 -15.61 2.11
N ARG A 17 -27.77 -14.96 2.89
CA ARG A 17 -29.21 -15.27 2.96
C ARG A 17 -29.99 -14.61 1.82
N ASP A 18 -29.78 -13.31 1.64
CA ASP A 18 -30.66 -12.47 0.85
C ASP A 18 -30.26 -12.50 -0.64
N HIS A 19 -29.01 -12.84 -0.94
CA HIS A 19 -28.42 -12.91 -2.29
C HIS A 19 -27.67 -14.23 -2.50
N ALA A 20 -28.35 -15.37 -2.34
CA ALA A 20 -27.72 -16.70 -2.31
C ALA A 20 -26.86 -17.05 -3.54
N GLY A 21 -27.13 -16.44 -4.70
CA GLY A 21 -26.35 -16.62 -5.94
C GLY A 21 -25.27 -15.57 -6.17
N ALA A 22 -25.17 -14.53 -5.31
CA ALA A 22 -24.17 -13.49 -5.49
C ALA A 22 -22.76 -14.04 -5.26
N VAL A 23 -21.87 -13.81 -6.22
CA VAL A 23 -20.46 -14.19 -6.14
C VAL A 23 -19.76 -13.21 -5.22
N ALA A 24 -19.17 -13.72 -4.12
CA ALA A 24 -18.37 -12.94 -3.19
C ALA A 24 -16.90 -12.86 -3.62
N VAL A 25 -16.37 -13.99 -4.12
CA VAL A 25 -14.95 -14.12 -4.47
C VAL A 25 -14.80 -14.83 -5.81
N LYS A 26 -13.94 -14.29 -6.66
CA LYS A 26 -13.54 -14.89 -7.93
C LYS A 26 -12.02 -15.01 -7.96
N GLY A 27 -11.52 -16.24 -8.05
CA GLY A 27 -10.12 -16.56 -8.31
C GLY A 27 -9.80 -16.72 -9.79
N ALA A 28 -8.64 -17.29 -10.07
CA ALA A 28 -8.20 -17.59 -11.44
C ALA A 28 -9.10 -18.60 -12.15
N THR A 29 -9.53 -19.66 -11.43
CA THR A 29 -10.34 -20.78 -11.92
C THR A 29 -11.67 -20.93 -11.20
N ASP A 30 -11.77 -20.37 -9.98
CA ASP A 30 -12.83 -20.68 -9.05
C ASP A 30 -13.70 -19.46 -8.72
N ARG A 31 -14.94 -19.72 -8.34
CA ARG A 31 -15.89 -18.70 -7.89
C ARG A 31 -16.63 -19.21 -6.66
N TYR A 32 -16.80 -18.31 -5.69
CA TYR A 32 -17.48 -18.63 -4.43
C TYR A 32 -18.55 -17.60 -4.16
N THR A 33 -19.77 -18.07 -3.87
CA THR A 33 -20.85 -17.20 -3.38
C THR A 33 -20.58 -16.78 -1.95
N TYR A 34 -21.31 -15.77 -1.43
CA TYR A 34 -21.20 -15.36 -0.02
C TYR A 34 -21.48 -16.52 0.95
N ARG A 35 -22.40 -17.42 0.61
CA ARG A 35 -22.66 -18.63 1.40
C ARG A 35 -21.45 -19.57 1.42
N GLN A 36 -20.84 -19.80 0.27
CA GLN A 36 -19.66 -20.65 0.16
C GLN A 36 -18.46 -20.02 0.86
N LEU A 37 -18.25 -18.69 0.70
CA LEU A 37 -17.23 -17.96 1.43
C LEU A 37 -17.34 -18.17 2.94
N LEU A 38 -18.53 -17.97 3.51
CA LEU A 38 -18.73 -18.16 4.95
C LEU A 38 -18.47 -19.60 5.39
N ALA A 39 -18.93 -20.60 4.64
CA ALA A 39 -18.68 -22.01 4.94
C ALA A 39 -17.18 -22.34 4.94
N GLU A 40 -16.43 -21.84 3.96
CA GLU A 40 -14.97 -21.99 3.86
C GLU A 40 -14.24 -21.31 5.04
N VAL A 41 -14.68 -20.11 5.42
CA VAL A 41 -14.12 -19.35 6.55
C VAL A 41 -14.40 -20.06 7.88
N GLU A 42 -15.62 -20.53 8.11
CA GLU A 42 -16.01 -21.25 9.34
C GLU A 42 -15.23 -22.56 9.48
N LEU A 43 -15.10 -23.33 8.39
CA LEU A 43 -14.30 -24.56 8.37
C LEU A 43 -12.85 -24.29 8.79
N ARG A 44 -12.23 -23.26 8.19
CA ARG A 44 -10.84 -22.88 8.50
C ARG A 44 -10.68 -22.32 9.91
N ALA A 45 -11.65 -21.58 10.41
CA ALA A 45 -11.64 -21.11 11.81
C ALA A 45 -11.61 -22.30 12.80
N GLN A 46 -12.40 -23.36 12.54
CA GLN A 46 -12.36 -24.59 13.34
C GLN A 46 -11.00 -25.30 13.25
N VAL A 47 -10.36 -25.30 12.08
CA VAL A 47 -9.02 -25.86 11.91
C VAL A 47 -7.99 -25.04 12.71
N LEU A 48 -8.08 -23.71 12.68
CA LEU A 48 -7.18 -22.82 13.41
C LEU A 48 -7.24 -23.03 14.93
N HIS A 49 -8.41 -23.35 15.50
CA HIS A 49 -8.54 -23.66 16.93
C HIS A 49 -7.77 -24.91 17.36
N ARG A 50 -7.41 -25.79 16.43
CA ARG A 50 -6.63 -27.02 16.68
C ARG A 50 -5.12 -26.81 16.51
N GLN A 51 -4.70 -25.65 15.98
CA GLN A 51 -3.29 -25.33 15.81
C GLN A 51 -2.69 -24.76 17.10
N PRO A 52 -1.36 -24.86 17.30
CA PRO A 52 -0.69 -24.26 18.44
C PRO A 52 -1.06 -22.79 18.61
N ALA A 53 -1.26 -22.34 19.86
CA ALA A 53 -1.55 -20.94 20.15
C ALA A 53 -0.40 -20.02 19.67
N GLY A 54 -0.73 -18.78 19.31
CA GLY A 54 0.23 -17.78 18.85
C GLY A 54 -0.09 -17.24 17.46
N THR A 55 0.87 -16.58 16.82
CA THR A 55 0.68 -15.89 15.55
C THR A 55 0.59 -16.89 14.39
N LEU A 56 -0.43 -16.69 13.54
CA LEU A 56 -0.53 -17.31 12.22
C LEU A 56 0.21 -16.47 11.19
N VAL A 57 1.01 -17.10 10.34
CA VAL A 57 1.64 -16.45 9.19
C VAL A 57 1.11 -17.05 7.89
N LEU A 58 0.62 -16.19 7.02
CA LEU A 58 0.14 -16.53 5.67
C LEU A 58 1.15 -16.01 4.64
N ALA A 59 1.89 -16.91 4.02
CA ALA A 59 2.84 -16.61 2.93
C ALA A 59 2.36 -17.26 1.62
N LEU A 60 1.12 -16.90 1.25
CA LEU A 60 0.40 -17.32 0.06
C LEU A 60 0.30 -16.17 -0.94
N ASP A 61 0.13 -16.48 -2.21
CA ASP A 61 -0.17 -15.46 -3.23
C ASP A 61 -1.65 -15.04 -3.16
N ASN A 62 -2.00 -13.95 -3.84
CA ASN A 62 -3.39 -13.52 -3.97
C ASN A 62 -4.25 -14.65 -4.54
N GLY A 63 -5.37 -14.91 -3.90
CA GLY A 63 -6.32 -15.92 -4.28
C GLY A 63 -7.40 -16.13 -3.23
N PRO A 64 -8.46 -16.88 -3.55
CA PRO A 64 -9.52 -17.21 -2.60
C PRO A 64 -9.00 -17.87 -1.32
N GLU A 65 -8.01 -18.77 -1.43
CA GLU A 65 -7.42 -19.48 -0.31
C GLU A 65 -6.80 -18.55 0.72
N LEU A 66 -6.00 -17.57 0.27
CA LEU A 66 -5.44 -16.55 1.16
C LEU A 66 -6.52 -15.79 1.91
N LEU A 67 -7.59 -15.38 1.21
CA LEU A 67 -8.70 -14.64 1.81
C LEU A 67 -9.46 -15.46 2.83
N PHE A 68 -9.69 -16.74 2.56
CA PHE A 68 -10.40 -17.62 3.50
C PHE A 68 -9.65 -17.78 4.81
N TRP A 69 -8.33 -17.98 4.75
CA TRP A 69 -7.49 -18.07 5.94
C TRP A 69 -7.37 -16.73 6.67
N ASP A 70 -7.29 -15.64 5.95
CA ASP A 70 -7.25 -14.29 6.52
C ASP A 70 -8.53 -13.97 7.31
N LEU A 71 -9.70 -14.23 6.70
CA LEU A 71 -10.99 -14.05 7.35
C LEU A 71 -11.19 -15.03 8.51
N ALA A 72 -10.72 -16.28 8.36
CA ALA A 72 -10.79 -17.25 9.44
C ALA A 72 -9.97 -16.85 10.66
N ALA A 73 -8.76 -16.33 10.44
CA ALA A 73 -7.92 -15.78 11.50
C ALA A 73 -8.59 -14.57 12.18
N LEU A 74 -9.17 -13.66 11.38
CA LEU A 74 -9.91 -12.51 11.87
C LEU A 74 -11.12 -12.92 12.71
N PHE A 75 -11.90 -13.91 12.26
CA PHE A 75 -13.08 -14.42 12.98
C PHE A 75 -12.73 -15.20 14.24
N ALA A 76 -11.57 -15.84 14.26
CA ALA A 76 -11.03 -16.50 15.44
C ALA A 76 -10.31 -15.54 16.40
N GLU A 77 -10.26 -14.25 16.07
CA GLU A 77 -9.48 -13.21 16.77
C GLU A 77 -8.00 -13.63 17.00
N ARG A 78 -7.46 -14.43 16.06
CA ARG A 78 -6.09 -14.93 16.12
C ARG A 78 -5.13 -13.94 15.45
N PRO A 79 -4.03 -13.55 16.11
CA PRO A 79 -3.01 -12.70 15.49
C PRO A 79 -2.52 -13.30 14.17
N CYS A 80 -2.59 -12.52 13.10
CA CYS A 80 -2.26 -12.96 11.75
C CYS A 80 -1.34 -11.97 11.04
N VAL A 81 -0.30 -12.51 10.40
CA VAL A 81 0.58 -11.80 9.45
C VAL A 81 0.27 -12.32 8.06
N ILE A 82 0.01 -11.44 7.11
CA ILE A 82 0.05 -11.79 5.69
C ILE A 82 1.37 -11.26 5.15
N VAL A 83 2.25 -12.17 4.73
CA VAL A 83 3.54 -11.81 4.14
C VAL A 83 3.34 -11.45 2.67
N PRO A 84 3.67 -10.21 2.24
CA PRO A 84 3.57 -9.85 0.84
C PRO A 84 4.46 -10.74 -0.04
N SER A 85 3.96 -11.13 -1.22
CA SER A 85 4.64 -12.04 -2.14
C SER A 85 6.00 -11.53 -2.65
N PHE A 86 6.25 -10.23 -2.53
CA PHE A 86 7.51 -9.59 -2.94
C PHE A 86 8.58 -9.53 -1.83
N PHE A 87 8.30 -10.03 -0.62
CA PHE A 87 9.30 -10.04 0.46
C PHE A 87 10.45 -10.98 0.11
N SER A 88 11.67 -10.54 0.46
CA SER A 88 12.85 -11.38 0.36
C SER A 88 12.86 -12.48 1.43
N ALA A 89 13.71 -13.48 1.25
CA ALA A 89 13.93 -14.55 2.22
C ALA A 89 14.28 -13.99 3.63
N ALA A 90 15.18 -13.01 3.69
CA ALA A 90 15.56 -12.37 4.94
C ALA A 90 14.39 -11.65 5.62
N GLN A 91 13.52 -11.00 4.85
CA GLN A 91 12.32 -10.34 5.37
C GLN A 91 11.27 -11.37 5.85
N PHE A 92 11.09 -12.46 5.11
CA PHE A 92 10.25 -13.57 5.56
C PHE A 92 10.76 -14.14 6.89
N ASP A 93 12.06 -14.42 6.98
CA ASP A 93 12.70 -14.93 8.20
C ASP A 93 12.53 -13.97 9.38
N HIS A 94 12.68 -12.68 9.13
CA HIS A 94 12.44 -11.65 10.14
C HIS A 94 10.98 -11.66 10.63
N CYS A 95 10.00 -11.73 9.71
CA CYS A 95 8.58 -11.82 10.07
C CYS A 95 8.27 -13.06 10.93
N ILE A 96 8.80 -14.23 10.57
CA ILE A 96 8.59 -15.49 11.30
C ILE A 96 9.13 -15.41 12.72
N VAL A 97 10.32 -14.84 12.88
CA VAL A 97 10.97 -14.75 14.20
C VAL A 97 10.31 -13.69 15.06
N GLN A 98 10.17 -12.47 14.55
CA GLN A 98 9.66 -11.33 15.31
C GLN A 98 8.19 -11.51 15.71
N SER A 99 7.34 -12.06 14.83
CA SER A 99 5.93 -12.30 15.14
C SER A 99 5.69 -13.46 16.12
N GLY A 100 6.73 -14.22 16.48
CA GLY A 100 6.58 -15.44 17.29
C GLY A 100 5.67 -16.45 16.62
N ALA A 101 5.83 -16.64 15.30
CA ALA A 101 4.97 -17.52 14.52
C ALA A 101 4.91 -18.94 15.10
N SER A 102 3.70 -19.43 15.36
CA SER A 102 3.43 -20.79 15.84
C SER A 102 2.89 -21.69 14.74
N ALA A 103 2.21 -21.11 13.75
CA ALA A 103 1.68 -21.79 12.58
C ALA A 103 1.92 -20.96 11.31
N VAL A 104 2.32 -21.61 10.23
CA VAL A 104 2.59 -20.97 8.95
C VAL A 104 1.91 -21.74 7.84
N LEU A 105 1.20 -21.03 6.96
CA LEU A 105 0.74 -21.53 5.67
C LEU A 105 1.53 -20.82 4.58
N CYS A 106 2.20 -21.58 3.73
CA CYS A 106 3.08 -21.00 2.71
C CYS A 106 3.18 -21.86 1.45
N THR A 107 3.65 -21.22 0.39
CA THR A 107 4.10 -21.93 -0.82
C THR A 107 5.42 -22.65 -0.58
N THR A 108 5.72 -23.65 -1.41
CA THR A 108 6.89 -24.53 -1.26
C THR A 108 8.24 -23.80 -1.26
N GLN A 109 8.32 -22.63 -1.84
CA GLN A 109 9.54 -21.81 -1.84
C GLN A 109 10.04 -21.44 -0.44
N TRP A 110 9.16 -21.36 0.56
CA TRP A 110 9.48 -20.98 1.93
C TRP A 110 9.81 -22.16 2.85
N THR A 111 9.59 -23.40 2.38
CA THR A 111 9.83 -24.62 3.14
C THR A 111 11.24 -24.71 3.75
N PRO A 112 12.35 -24.45 3.02
CA PRO A 112 13.68 -24.54 3.61
C PRO A 112 13.87 -23.62 4.81
N HIS A 113 13.35 -22.38 4.74
CA HIS A 113 13.44 -21.39 5.82
C HIS A 113 12.72 -21.82 7.10
N LEU A 114 11.60 -22.55 6.95
CA LEU A 114 10.83 -23.07 8.09
C LEU A 114 11.51 -24.25 8.75
N LEU A 115 12.08 -25.15 7.98
CA LEU A 115 12.86 -26.29 8.50
C LEU A 115 14.05 -25.82 9.34
N ASP A 116 14.80 -24.83 8.86
CA ASP A 116 15.95 -24.25 9.57
C ASP A 116 15.53 -23.59 10.91
N LYS A 117 14.26 -23.21 11.07
CA LYS A 117 13.70 -22.61 12.28
C LYS A 117 12.95 -23.59 13.19
N GLY A 118 13.06 -24.88 12.90
CA GLY A 118 12.47 -25.93 13.72
C GLY A 118 10.96 -26.09 13.56
N PHE A 119 10.38 -25.64 12.44
CA PHE A 119 9.01 -25.98 12.12
C PHE A 119 8.89 -27.38 11.58
N VAL A 120 7.80 -28.04 11.91
CA VAL A 120 7.44 -29.39 11.44
C VAL A 120 6.14 -29.33 10.66
N GLN A 121 6.06 -30.02 9.55
CA GLN A 121 4.83 -30.07 8.76
C GLN A 121 3.74 -30.89 9.47
N ASN A 122 2.57 -30.28 9.60
CA ASN A 122 1.37 -30.92 10.15
C ASN A 122 0.18 -30.62 9.23
N GLY A 123 -0.13 -31.57 8.34
CA GLY A 123 -1.10 -31.35 7.27
C GLY A 123 -0.62 -30.26 6.30
N GLU A 124 -1.43 -29.22 6.12
CA GLU A 124 -1.09 -28.06 5.29
C GLU A 124 -0.27 -26.98 6.03
N PHE A 125 -0.19 -27.09 7.38
CA PHE A 125 0.55 -26.13 8.21
C PHE A 125 1.98 -26.59 8.46
N TRP A 126 2.84 -25.59 8.62
CA TRP A 126 4.12 -25.72 9.30
C TRP A 126 3.93 -25.19 10.72
N VAL A 127 4.17 -26.02 11.72
CA VAL A 127 3.90 -25.69 13.14
C VAL A 127 5.17 -25.79 13.97
N ARG A 128 5.22 -25.00 15.04
CA ARG A 128 6.27 -25.02 16.05
C ARG A 128 5.64 -24.96 17.43
N GLU A 129 5.66 -26.08 18.17
CA GLU A 129 4.95 -26.21 19.44
C GLU A 129 5.51 -25.33 20.57
N ASN A 130 6.82 -25.10 20.59
CA ASN A 130 7.50 -24.29 21.60
C ASN A 130 7.89 -22.91 21.05
N ALA A 131 7.04 -22.31 20.24
CA ALA A 131 7.27 -20.96 19.78
C ALA A 131 7.31 -20.01 20.99
N THR A 132 8.39 -19.23 21.11
CA THR A 132 8.41 -18.11 22.05
C THR A 132 7.33 -17.15 21.57
N CYS A 133 6.21 -17.08 22.29
CA CYS A 133 5.14 -16.13 21.93
C CYS A 133 5.72 -14.72 21.94
N ALA A 134 5.59 -14.01 20.81
CA ALA A 134 5.89 -12.59 20.81
C ALA A 134 5.00 -11.88 21.83
N GLN A 135 5.56 -10.91 22.54
CA GLN A 135 4.75 -10.01 23.37
C GLN A 135 3.97 -9.09 22.43
N LEU A 136 2.70 -9.42 22.25
CA LEU A 136 1.77 -8.63 21.45
C LEU A 136 0.97 -7.70 22.36
N PRO A 137 0.72 -6.45 21.95
CA PRO A 137 -0.30 -5.63 22.59
C PRO A 137 -1.65 -6.34 22.64
N ASP A 138 -2.36 -6.23 23.75
CA ASP A 138 -3.68 -6.86 23.94
C ASP A 138 -4.67 -6.46 22.84
N GLY A 139 -5.41 -7.43 22.30
CA GLY A 139 -6.37 -7.21 21.23
C GLY A 139 -5.75 -7.19 19.82
N THR A 140 -4.47 -7.51 19.67
CA THR A 140 -3.84 -7.65 18.34
C THR A 140 -4.46 -8.81 17.56
N THR A 141 -5.00 -8.50 16.38
CA THR A 141 -5.55 -9.50 15.44
C THR A 141 -4.86 -9.46 14.08
N LYS A 142 -4.26 -8.33 13.72
CA LYS A 142 -3.50 -8.18 12.49
C LYS A 142 -2.14 -7.57 12.79
N ILE A 143 -1.10 -8.15 12.18
CA ILE A 143 0.25 -7.59 12.19
C ILE A 143 0.63 -7.30 10.74
N THR A 144 0.89 -6.05 10.43
CA THR A 144 1.33 -5.63 9.11
C THR A 144 2.74 -5.07 9.18
N TYR A 145 3.61 -5.53 8.27
CA TYR A 145 4.99 -5.09 8.25
C TYR A 145 5.17 -3.87 7.34
N THR A 146 5.72 -2.81 7.90
CA THR A 146 6.08 -1.59 7.16
C THR A 146 7.56 -1.59 6.84
N SER A 147 7.91 -1.02 5.70
CA SER A 147 9.30 -0.78 5.33
C SER A 147 9.89 0.31 6.22
N GLY A 148 10.40 -0.07 7.39
CA GLY A 148 11.11 0.85 8.28
C GLY A 148 12.29 1.53 7.59
N SER A 149 12.61 2.75 8.02
CA SER A 149 13.80 3.51 7.54
C SER A 149 15.13 2.82 7.89
N THR A 150 15.12 1.90 8.83
CA THR A 150 16.31 1.21 9.40
C THR A 150 16.68 -0.09 8.66
N GLY A 151 15.95 -0.46 7.59
CA GLY A 151 16.24 -1.67 6.80
C GLY A 151 15.39 -2.88 7.14
N ASN A 152 15.13 -3.16 8.39
CA ASN A 152 14.22 -4.23 8.80
C ASN A 152 12.78 -3.73 8.88
N PRO A 153 11.80 -4.47 8.32
CA PRO A 153 10.40 -4.12 8.44
C PRO A 153 9.97 -4.10 9.91
N LYS A 154 9.15 -3.11 10.30
CA LYS A 154 8.55 -3.07 11.64
C LYS A 154 7.15 -3.65 11.59
N GLY A 155 6.82 -4.55 12.52
CA GLY A 155 5.50 -5.13 12.66
C GLY A 155 4.56 -4.17 13.41
N VAL A 156 3.58 -3.63 12.72
CA VAL A 156 2.50 -2.78 13.27
C VAL A 156 1.37 -3.67 13.75
N CYS A 157 1.02 -3.60 15.03
CA CYS A 157 -0.06 -4.38 15.63
C CYS A 157 -1.38 -3.62 15.60
N LEU A 158 -2.41 -4.24 15.01
CA LEU A 158 -3.72 -3.66 14.81
C LEU A 158 -4.82 -4.56 15.40
N SER A 159 -5.88 -3.93 15.90
CA SER A 159 -7.07 -4.65 16.35
C SER A 159 -8.06 -4.88 15.20
N ALA A 160 -8.89 -5.93 15.30
CA ALA A 160 -10.03 -6.15 14.41
C ALA A 160 -10.96 -4.94 14.37
N GLU A 161 -11.19 -4.31 15.52
CA GLU A 161 -12.04 -3.12 15.66
C GLU A 161 -11.51 -1.96 14.79
N ALA A 162 -10.19 -1.69 14.82
CA ALA A 162 -9.59 -0.60 14.04
C ALA A 162 -9.68 -0.87 12.54
N ILE A 163 -9.25 -2.05 12.07
CA ILE A 163 -9.20 -2.38 10.64
C ILE A 163 -10.61 -2.46 10.02
N LEU A 164 -11.58 -3.06 10.73
CA LEU A 164 -12.95 -3.18 10.22
C LEU A 164 -13.71 -1.86 10.25
N ARG A 165 -13.41 -0.98 11.22
CA ARG A 165 -13.94 0.38 11.24
C ARG A 165 -13.46 1.18 10.03
N VAL A 166 -12.17 1.10 9.70
CA VAL A 166 -11.61 1.74 8.48
C VAL A 166 -12.28 1.17 7.23
N ALA A 167 -12.42 -0.16 7.13
CA ALA A 167 -13.06 -0.81 5.98
C ALA A 167 -14.52 -0.34 5.81
N ARG A 168 -15.27 -0.20 6.90
CA ARG A 168 -16.66 0.30 6.91
C ARG A 168 -16.74 1.76 6.45
N GLU A 169 -15.86 2.62 6.94
CA GLU A 169 -15.86 4.02 6.49
C GLU A 169 -15.40 4.16 5.03
N LEU A 170 -14.50 3.29 4.58
CA LEU A 170 -14.09 3.25 3.18
C LEU A 170 -15.25 2.76 2.28
N GLU A 171 -15.99 1.72 2.69
CA GLU A 171 -17.22 1.30 2.02
C GLU A 171 -18.22 2.44 1.94
N ALA A 172 -18.51 3.10 3.05
CA ALA A 172 -19.46 4.22 3.09
C ALA A 172 -19.02 5.39 2.19
N ALA A 173 -17.71 5.69 2.14
CA ALA A 173 -17.17 6.74 1.28
C ALA A 173 -17.24 6.38 -0.21
N SER A 174 -17.12 5.10 -0.56
CA SER A 174 -17.14 4.60 -1.95
C SER A 174 -18.54 4.23 -2.45
N ARG A 175 -19.52 4.07 -1.57
CA ARG A 175 -20.89 3.64 -1.88
C ARG A 175 -21.56 4.43 -3.02
N PRO A 176 -21.38 5.78 -3.13
CA PRO A 176 -21.98 6.51 -4.24
C PRO A 176 -21.45 6.13 -5.63
N ALA A 177 -20.33 5.42 -5.72
CA ALA A 177 -19.82 4.90 -7.00
C ALA A 177 -20.53 3.61 -7.45
N GLU A 178 -21.34 2.97 -6.57
CA GLU A 178 -22.13 1.77 -6.84
C GLU A 178 -21.33 0.65 -7.52
N THR A 179 -20.17 0.33 -6.95
CA THR A 179 -19.26 -0.68 -7.51
C THR A 179 -19.56 -2.05 -6.93
N LEU A 180 -19.81 -3.04 -7.79
CA LEU A 180 -20.09 -4.42 -7.42
C LEU A 180 -18.99 -5.40 -7.86
N HIS A 181 -17.94 -4.91 -8.52
CA HIS A 181 -16.81 -5.71 -8.99
C HIS A 181 -15.50 -5.01 -8.61
N TYR A 182 -14.86 -5.52 -7.57
CA TYR A 182 -13.58 -5.03 -7.08
C TYR A 182 -12.44 -5.95 -7.57
N LEU A 183 -11.41 -5.37 -8.19
CA LEU A 183 -10.19 -6.09 -8.57
C LEU A 183 -9.06 -5.74 -7.60
N ALA A 184 -8.59 -6.73 -6.85
CA ALA A 184 -7.40 -6.59 -6.01
C ALA A 184 -6.15 -6.62 -6.90
N VAL A 185 -5.53 -5.46 -7.10
CA VAL A 185 -4.32 -5.32 -7.94
C VAL A 185 -3.06 -5.51 -7.12
N LEU A 186 -3.02 -4.92 -5.93
CA LEU A 186 -1.87 -5.04 -5.04
C LEU A 186 -1.90 -6.40 -4.30
N PRO A 187 -0.77 -6.87 -3.76
CA PRO A 187 -0.80 -8.01 -2.85
C PRO A 187 -1.68 -7.73 -1.63
N VAL A 188 -2.54 -8.69 -1.26
CA VAL A 188 -3.42 -8.58 -0.08
C VAL A 188 -2.60 -8.46 1.22
N GLY A 189 -1.33 -8.87 1.22
CA GLY A 189 -0.39 -8.62 2.33
C GLY A 189 -0.06 -7.14 2.53
N VAL A 190 -0.36 -6.26 1.57
CA VAL A 190 -0.32 -4.81 1.72
C VAL A 190 -1.61 -4.36 2.38
N LEU A 191 -1.53 -3.74 3.57
CA LEU A 191 -2.70 -3.40 4.37
C LEU A 191 -3.76 -2.58 3.60
N LEU A 192 -3.33 -1.69 2.73
CA LEU A 192 -4.22 -0.88 1.89
C LEU A 192 -5.13 -1.77 1.03
N GLU A 193 -4.58 -2.80 0.39
CA GLU A 193 -5.36 -3.75 -0.41
C GLU A 193 -6.25 -4.63 0.47
N ASN A 194 -5.73 -5.10 1.61
CA ASN A 194 -6.48 -5.92 2.55
C ASN A 194 -7.76 -5.20 3.05
N ILE A 195 -7.63 -3.92 3.40
CA ILE A 195 -8.76 -3.07 3.80
C ILE A 195 -9.72 -2.83 2.62
N GLY A 196 -9.20 -2.64 1.41
CA GLY A 196 -10.01 -2.52 0.19
C GLY A 196 -10.86 -3.77 -0.08
N VAL A 197 -10.28 -4.96 0.11
CA VAL A 197 -10.99 -6.25 0.02
C VAL A 197 -12.12 -6.34 1.06
N TYR A 198 -11.85 -5.96 2.31
CA TYR A 198 -12.89 -5.98 3.36
C TYR A 198 -14.01 -4.98 3.06
N ALA A 199 -13.68 -3.77 2.62
CA ALA A 199 -14.67 -2.76 2.21
C ALA A 199 -15.53 -3.25 1.05
N ALA A 200 -14.95 -3.90 0.05
CA ALA A 200 -15.67 -4.49 -1.08
C ALA A 200 -16.62 -5.61 -0.64
N LEU A 201 -16.19 -6.49 0.29
CA LEU A 201 -17.07 -7.51 0.86
C LEU A 201 -18.22 -6.89 1.67
N MET A 202 -17.97 -5.80 2.41
CA MET A 202 -19.02 -5.05 3.13
C MET A 202 -20.02 -4.39 2.17
N ALA A 203 -19.59 -4.03 0.96
CA ALA A 203 -20.49 -3.52 -0.09
C ALA A 203 -21.32 -4.60 -0.80
N GLY A 204 -21.11 -5.88 -0.50
CA GLY A 204 -21.74 -6.98 -1.24
C GLY A 204 -21.12 -7.20 -2.62
N ALA A 205 -19.95 -6.66 -2.89
CA ALA A 205 -19.27 -6.76 -4.17
C ALA A 205 -18.58 -8.10 -4.38
N CYS A 206 -18.36 -8.46 -5.64
CA CYS A 206 -17.49 -9.57 -6.03
C CYS A 206 -16.04 -9.11 -5.99
N VAL A 207 -15.25 -9.68 -5.09
CA VAL A 207 -13.80 -9.46 -4.99
C VAL A 207 -13.09 -10.41 -5.96
N GLN A 208 -12.32 -9.86 -6.88
CA GLN A 208 -11.52 -10.62 -7.85
C GLN A 208 -10.08 -10.68 -7.35
N LEU A 209 -9.62 -11.89 -7.04
CA LEU A 209 -8.31 -12.18 -6.48
C LEU A 209 -7.53 -13.10 -7.43
N TYR A 210 -6.60 -12.53 -8.18
CA TYR A 210 -5.73 -13.27 -9.09
C TYR A 210 -4.31 -13.32 -8.56
N PRO A 211 -3.56 -14.40 -8.80
CA PRO A 211 -2.13 -14.47 -8.50
C PRO A 211 -1.39 -13.25 -9.09
N GLN A 212 -0.42 -12.73 -8.36
CA GLN A 212 0.33 -11.53 -8.77
C GLN A 212 0.97 -11.69 -10.16
N GLN A 213 1.48 -12.87 -10.46
CA GLN A 213 2.02 -13.17 -11.77
C GLN A 213 0.97 -13.08 -12.88
N GLN A 214 -0.29 -13.46 -12.62
CA GLN A 214 -1.38 -13.31 -13.58
C GLN A 214 -1.71 -11.84 -13.84
N LEU A 215 -1.58 -10.99 -12.84
CA LEU A 215 -1.71 -9.52 -12.95
C LEU A 215 -0.49 -8.87 -13.64
N GLY A 216 0.56 -9.63 -13.95
CA GLY A 216 1.79 -9.08 -14.52
C GLY A 216 2.73 -8.45 -13.49
N MET A 217 2.49 -8.68 -12.20
CA MET A 217 3.33 -8.17 -11.12
C MET A 217 4.48 -9.16 -10.87
N ASN A 218 5.72 -8.70 -11.01
CA ASN A 218 6.92 -9.50 -10.79
C ASN A 218 7.77 -8.85 -9.68
N GLY A 219 7.63 -9.36 -8.46
CA GLY A 219 8.25 -8.75 -7.29
C GLY A 219 7.62 -7.39 -6.93
N ALA A 220 8.38 -6.51 -6.29
CA ALA A 220 7.86 -5.26 -5.72
C ALA A 220 7.79 -4.10 -6.72
N SER A 221 8.52 -4.15 -7.83
CA SER A 221 8.68 -2.98 -8.72
C SER A 221 8.63 -3.28 -10.22
N GLN A 222 8.60 -4.54 -10.61
CA GLN A 222 8.51 -4.92 -12.02
C GLN A 222 7.07 -5.22 -12.39
N VAL A 223 6.56 -4.55 -13.44
CA VAL A 223 5.18 -4.69 -13.91
C VAL A 223 5.16 -4.93 -15.41
N ASP A 224 4.56 -6.03 -15.82
CA ASP A 224 4.13 -6.23 -17.20
C ASP A 224 2.82 -5.49 -17.41
N PHE A 225 2.91 -4.22 -17.82
CA PHE A 225 1.74 -3.37 -18.04
C PHE A 225 0.78 -3.94 -19.09
N LYS A 226 1.27 -4.63 -20.11
CA LYS A 226 0.39 -5.24 -21.12
C LYS A 226 -0.53 -6.27 -20.49
N ARG A 227 0.01 -7.10 -19.61
CA ARG A 227 -0.75 -8.12 -18.88
C ARG A 227 -1.71 -7.48 -17.89
N LEU A 228 -1.24 -6.52 -17.06
CA LEU A 228 -2.07 -5.81 -16.09
C LEU A 228 -3.28 -5.14 -16.74
N LEU A 229 -3.05 -4.36 -17.79
CA LEU A 229 -4.10 -3.67 -18.53
C LEU A 229 -5.09 -4.65 -19.17
N GLY A 230 -4.57 -5.78 -19.69
CA GLY A 230 -5.42 -6.87 -20.22
C GLY A 230 -6.34 -7.45 -19.13
N VAL A 231 -5.83 -7.70 -17.93
CA VAL A 231 -6.66 -8.20 -16.82
C VAL A 231 -7.67 -7.15 -16.38
N ILE A 232 -7.29 -5.88 -16.21
CA ILE A 232 -8.24 -4.80 -15.85
C ILE A 232 -9.36 -4.72 -16.89
N ALA A 233 -9.03 -4.74 -18.20
CA ALA A 233 -10.01 -4.63 -19.26
C ALA A 233 -10.98 -5.84 -19.34
N LEU A 234 -10.47 -7.06 -19.09
CA LEU A 234 -11.24 -8.31 -19.23
C LEU A 234 -11.97 -8.71 -17.96
N SER A 235 -11.54 -8.23 -16.80
CA SER A 235 -12.15 -8.58 -15.50
C SER A 235 -13.54 -7.98 -15.30
N GLY A 236 -13.86 -6.90 -16.01
CA GLY A 236 -15.06 -6.10 -15.76
C GLY A 236 -15.01 -5.34 -14.44
N ALA A 237 -13.80 -5.06 -13.93
CA ALA A 237 -13.60 -4.32 -12.70
C ALA A 237 -14.25 -2.94 -12.76
N GLN A 238 -14.97 -2.59 -11.69
CA GLN A 238 -15.60 -1.28 -11.49
C GLN A 238 -14.81 -0.45 -10.48
N SER A 239 -14.12 -1.12 -9.58
CA SER A 239 -13.25 -0.47 -8.58
C SER A 239 -11.95 -1.22 -8.39
N LEU A 240 -10.89 -0.48 -8.08
CA LEU A 240 -9.57 -1.00 -7.77
C LEU A 240 -8.74 0.05 -7.00
N ILE A 241 -7.65 -0.40 -6.38
CA ILE A 241 -6.69 0.46 -5.69
C ILE A 241 -5.35 0.38 -6.43
N LEU A 242 -4.74 1.54 -6.67
CA LEU A 242 -3.46 1.66 -7.35
C LEU A 242 -2.47 2.49 -6.54
N VAL A 243 -1.19 2.25 -6.79
CA VAL A 243 -0.12 3.20 -6.46
C VAL A 243 0.12 4.13 -7.66
N PRO A 244 0.75 5.31 -7.47
CA PRO A 244 0.89 6.31 -8.55
C PRO A 244 1.52 5.78 -9.83
N GLN A 245 2.50 4.88 -9.73
CA GLN A 245 3.15 4.28 -10.91
C GLN A 245 2.19 3.42 -11.75
N LEU A 246 1.31 2.65 -11.09
CA LEU A 246 0.31 1.85 -11.80
C LEU A 246 -0.77 2.74 -12.42
N LEU A 247 -1.17 3.79 -11.72
CA LEU A 247 -2.09 4.80 -12.25
C LEU A 247 -1.50 5.48 -13.50
N MET A 248 -0.23 5.86 -13.46
CA MET A 248 0.46 6.45 -14.61
C MET A 248 0.41 5.52 -15.84
N GLY A 249 0.72 4.24 -15.64
CA GLY A 249 0.65 3.25 -16.73
C GLY A 249 -0.76 3.10 -17.31
N LEU A 250 -1.78 3.12 -16.44
CA LEU A 250 -3.19 3.07 -16.86
C LEU A 250 -3.59 4.32 -17.64
N VAL A 251 -3.26 5.51 -17.14
CA VAL A 251 -3.54 6.79 -17.82
C VAL A 251 -2.86 6.84 -19.18
N MET A 252 -1.57 6.52 -19.27
CA MET A 252 -0.83 6.48 -20.54
C MET A 252 -1.42 5.51 -21.54
N ALA A 253 -1.92 4.36 -21.10
CA ALA A 253 -2.56 3.40 -21.98
C ALA A 253 -3.88 3.93 -22.54
N ILE A 254 -4.67 4.64 -21.74
CA ILE A 254 -5.93 5.25 -22.19
C ILE A 254 -5.64 6.41 -23.15
N GLU A 255 -4.70 7.30 -22.84
CA GLU A 255 -4.27 8.40 -23.71
C GLU A 255 -3.80 7.93 -25.10
N ARG A 256 -3.12 6.78 -25.15
CA ARG A 256 -2.65 6.16 -26.40
C ARG A 256 -3.73 5.32 -27.11
N GLY A 257 -4.94 5.26 -26.58
CA GLY A 257 -6.03 4.46 -27.15
C GLY A 257 -5.84 2.94 -27.05
N LEU A 258 -4.89 2.47 -26.23
CA LEU A 258 -4.62 1.04 -26.00
C LEU A 258 -5.65 0.40 -25.07
N MET A 259 -6.33 1.21 -24.28
CA MET A 259 -7.38 0.81 -23.34
C MET A 259 -8.46 1.88 -23.27
N ARG A 260 -9.67 1.48 -22.92
CA ARG A 260 -10.78 2.40 -22.59
C ARG A 260 -11.01 2.40 -21.09
N VAL A 261 -11.58 3.48 -20.54
CA VAL A 261 -11.97 3.56 -19.11
C VAL A 261 -12.92 2.40 -18.74
N GLY A 262 -13.80 2.01 -19.69
CA GLY A 262 -14.68 0.85 -19.53
C GLY A 262 -15.65 0.99 -18.35
N PRO A 263 -15.81 -0.06 -17.52
CA PRO A 263 -16.74 -0.05 -16.40
C PRO A 263 -16.18 0.59 -15.12
N LEU A 264 -14.92 1.11 -15.13
CA LEU A 264 -14.30 1.71 -13.95
C LEU A 264 -15.11 2.92 -13.47
N ARG A 265 -15.49 2.90 -12.19
CA ARG A 265 -16.24 3.95 -11.50
C ARG A 265 -15.50 4.49 -10.29
N LEU A 266 -14.52 3.74 -9.78
CA LEU A 266 -13.73 4.14 -8.63
C LEU A 266 -12.32 3.57 -8.76
N VAL A 267 -11.35 4.45 -8.97
CA VAL A 267 -9.92 4.14 -8.97
C VAL A 267 -9.30 4.89 -7.79
N ALA A 268 -9.14 4.22 -6.66
CA ALA A 268 -8.47 4.83 -5.52
C ALA A 268 -6.95 4.82 -5.75
N VAL A 269 -6.28 5.92 -5.42
CA VAL A 269 -4.82 6.02 -5.52
C VAL A 269 -4.22 6.52 -4.22
N GLY A 270 -3.15 5.85 -3.76
CA GLY A 270 -2.48 6.21 -2.52
C GLY A 270 -1.16 5.47 -2.33
N GLY A 271 -0.67 5.46 -1.09
CA GLY A 271 0.58 4.78 -0.72
C GLY A 271 1.86 5.56 -1.03
N ALA A 272 1.81 6.53 -1.94
CA ALA A 272 2.87 7.48 -2.24
C ALA A 272 2.25 8.80 -2.73
N ARG A 273 3.05 9.85 -2.87
CA ARG A 273 2.59 11.13 -3.40
C ARG A 273 2.14 10.98 -4.84
N VAL A 274 0.96 11.53 -5.15
CA VAL A 274 0.45 11.61 -6.53
C VAL A 274 0.75 13.00 -7.08
N SER A 275 1.29 13.06 -8.31
CA SER A 275 1.50 14.34 -8.98
C SER A 275 0.16 14.96 -9.39
N PRO A 276 -0.06 16.27 -9.14
CA PRO A 276 -1.22 16.98 -9.65
C PRO A 276 -1.39 16.85 -11.17
N SER A 277 -0.29 16.83 -11.91
CA SER A 277 -0.33 16.66 -13.38
C SER A 277 -0.87 15.29 -13.79
N LEU A 278 -0.55 14.23 -13.05
CA LEU A 278 -1.11 12.89 -13.29
C LEU A 278 -2.62 12.86 -13.04
N LEU A 279 -3.07 13.49 -11.95
CA LEU A 279 -4.51 13.59 -11.65
C LEU A 279 -5.26 14.36 -12.74
N ALA A 280 -4.70 15.49 -13.21
CA ALA A 280 -5.29 16.26 -14.32
C ALA A 280 -5.35 15.44 -15.63
N ARG A 281 -4.31 14.66 -15.95
CA ARG A 281 -4.31 13.74 -17.10
C ARG A 281 -5.36 12.63 -16.96
N ALA A 282 -5.50 12.06 -15.76
CA ALA A 282 -6.52 11.05 -15.48
C ALA A 282 -7.94 11.62 -15.66
N GLU A 283 -8.18 12.84 -15.19
CA GLU A 283 -9.44 13.56 -15.38
C GLU A 283 -9.72 13.84 -16.86
N ALA A 284 -8.70 14.31 -17.61
CA ALA A 284 -8.82 14.59 -19.04
C ALA A 284 -9.21 13.36 -19.88
N VAL A 285 -8.84 12.15 -19.47
CA VAL A 285 -9.25 10.90 -20.12
C VAL A 285 -10.53 10.30 -19.52
N GLY A 286 -11.17 10.99 -18.56
CA GLY A 286 -12.42 10.57 -17.92
C GLY A 286 -12.25 9.41 -16.93
N LEU A 287 -11.03 9.15 -16.42
CA LEU A 287 -10.80 8.11 -15.42
C LEU A 287 -11.19 8.62 -14.03
N PRO A 288 -12.11 7.97 -13.30
CA PRO A 288 -12.60 8.43 -11.99
C PRO A 288 -11.59 8.10 -10.88
N VAL A 289 -10.59 8.95 -10.71
CA VAL A 289 -9.51 8.78 -9.72
C VAL A 289 -9.81 9.53 -8.44
N PHE A 290 -9.58 8.85 -7.31
CA PHE A 290 -9.78 9.37 -5.96
C PHE A 290 -8.49 9.21 -5.16
N GLU A 291 -7.78 10.31 -4.91
CA GLU A 291 -6.57 10.31 -4.10
C GLU A 291 -6.91 10.16 -2.62
N GLY A 292 -6.15 9.31 -1.92
CA GLY A 292 -6.26 9.10 -0.49
C GLY A 292 -4.91 9.11 0.22
N TYR A 293 -4.96 9.32 1.52
CA TYR A 293 -3.82 9.32 2.42
C TYR A 293 -4.02 8.33 3.55
N GLY A 294 -2.94 7.69 3.93
CA GLY A 294 -2.92 6.81 5.08
C GLY A 294 -1.57 6.19 5.35
N LEU A 295 -1.49 5.50 6.46
CA LEU A 295 -0.31 4.79 6.94
C LEU A 295 -0.74 3.58 7.76
N SER A 296 0.12 2.58 7.86
CA SER A 296 -0.21 1.33 8.59
C SER A 296 -0.50 1.59 10.07
N GLU A 297 0.17 2.57 10.66
CA GLU A 297 -0.01 3.00 12.05
C GLU A 297 -1.40 3.60 12.33
N CYS A 298 -2.11 4.02 11.29
CA CYS A 298 -3.50 4.50 11.36
C CYS A 298 -4.47 3.53 10.67
N ALA A 299 -4.18 2.24 10.72
CA ALA A 299 -4.98 1.16 10.16
C ALA A 299 -5.32 1.35 8.67
N SER A 300 -4.44 1.93 7.88
CA SER A 300 -4.45 2.16 6.44
C SER A 300 -4.93 3.56 6.02
N VAL A 301 -6.23 3.83 5.91
CA VAL A 301 -6.76 5.04 5.28
C VAL A 301 -7.19 6.07 6.33
N VAL A 302 -6.65 7.28 6.26
CA VAL A 302 -6.96 8.42 7.13
C VAL A 302 -7.90 9.41 6.42
N ALA A 303 -7.57 9.79 5.18
CA ALA A 303 -8.33 10.75 4.39
C ALA A 303 -8.51 10.24 2.96
N LEU A 304 -9.61 10.65 2.31
CA LEU A 304 -9.94 10.22 0.96
C LEU A 304 -10.76 11.29 0.23
N ASN A 305 -10.37 11.62 -0.99
CA ASN A 305 -11.25 12.22 -1.97
C ASN A 305 -12.29 11.16 -2.39
N ARG A 306 -13.55 11.54 -2.52
CA ARG A 306 -14.65 10.60 -2.76
C ARG A 306 -15.66 11.17 -3.73
N PRO A 307 -16.53 10.33 -4.34
CA PRO A 307 -17.57 10.82 -5.22
C PRO A 307 -18.39 11.96 -4.58
N GLY A 308 -18.53 13.09 -5.27
CA GLY A 308 -19.21 14.29 -4.79
C GLY A 308 -18.42 15.17 -3.82
N ALA A 309 -17.18 14.78 -3.43
CA ALA A 309 -16.32 15.56 -2.54
C ALA A 309 -14.85 15.39 -2.95
N ILE A 310 -14.49 15.96 -4.10
CA ILE A 310 -13.13 15.97 -4.65
C ILE A 310 -12.57 17.38 -4.52
N ARG A 311 -11.33 17.46 -4.04
CA ARG A 311 -10.57 18.71 -4.00
C ARG A 311 -9.18 18.45 -4.60
N PRO A 312 -8.90 18.96 -5.82
CA PRO A 312 -7.60 18.79 -6.46
C PRO A 312 -6.46 19.29 -5.58
N GLY A 313 -5.37 18.52 -5.52
CA GLY A 313 -4.20 18.82 -4.69
C GLY A 313 -4.32 18.45 -3.22
N SER A 314 -5.53 18.10 -2.73
CA SER A 314 -5.72 17.52 -1.39
C SER A 314 -5.81 16.01 -1.45
N VAL A 315 -5.52 15.35 -0.34
CA VAL A 315 -5.75 13.91 -0.15
C VAL A 315 -7.18 13.61 0.36
N GLY A 316 -8.09 14.56 0.22
CA GLY A 316 -9.48 14.46 0.64
C GLY A 316 -9.72 14.85 2.10
N LYS A 317 -10.93 14.58 2.58
CA LYS A 317 -11.29 14.83 3.97
C LYS A 317 -10.97 13.61 4.84
N PRO A 318 -10.59 13.82 6.13
CA PRO A 318 -10.51 12.74 7.09
C PRO A 318 -11.81 11.93 7.13
N LEU A 319 -11.67 10.60 7.18
CA LEU A 319 -12.81 9.70 7.30
C LEU A 319 -13.33 9.68 8.77
N PRO A 320 -14.61 9.37 9.00
CA PRO A 320 -15.24 9.50 10.33
C PRO A 320 -14.62 8.69 11.47
N HIS A 321 -13.80 7.68 11.16
CA HIS A 321 -13.13 6.83 12.15
C HIS A 321 -11.89 7.47 12.78
N VAL A 322 -11.45 8.63 12.26
CA VAL A 322 -10.27 9.35 12.75
C VAL A 322 -10.58 10.82 12.99
N GLN A 323 -9.79 11.44 13.85
CA GLN A 323 -9.66 12.88 13.98
C GLN A 323 -8.26 13.29 13.52
N VAL A 324 -8.16 14.40 12.82
CA VAL A 324 -6.89 14.96 12.35
C VAL A 324 -6.73 16.36 12.93
N ARG A 325 -5.54 16.66 13.41
CA ARG A 325 -5.11 18.01 13.77
C ARG A 325 -3.70 18.27 13.27
N ILE A 326 -3.37 19.54 13.14
CA ILE A 326 -2.02 19.97 12.74
C ILE A 326 -1.31 20.50 13.99
N ALA A 327 -0.09 19.99 14.26
CA ALA A 327 0.75 20.48 15.35
C ALA A 327 1.35 21.85 15.00
N GLU A 328 1.94 22.54 15.97
CA GLU A 328 2.56 23.86 15.79
C GLU A 328 3.68 23.86 14.74
N ASP A 329 4.39 22.75 14.59
CA ASP A 329 5.46 22.56 13.61
C ASP A 329 4.95 22.07 12.23
N GLY A 330 3.62 22.01 12.05
CA GLY A 330 2.98 21.57 10.83
C GLY A 330 2.81 20.06 10.68
N GLU A 331 3.16 19.26 11.70
CA GLU A 331 3.00 17.80 11.65
C GLU A 331 1.53 17.40 11.75
N VAL A 332 1.14 16.46 10.88
CA VAL A 332 -0.19 15.85 10.91
C VAL A 332 -0.28 14.85 12.07
N LEU A 333 -1.21 15.07 12.98
CA LEU A 333 -1.50 14.19 14.09
C LEU A 333 -2.85 13.52 13.88
N VAL A 334 -2.92 12.20 14.17
CA VAL A 334 -4.13 11.39 13.96
C VAL A 334 -4.53 10.71 15.27
N ALA A 335 -5.82 10.74 15.59
CA ALA A 335 -6.42 9.99 16.68
C ALA A 335 -7.60 9.15 16.18
N GLY A 336 -7.95 8.08 16.89
CA GLY A 336 -9.04 7.17 16.53
C GLY A 336 -8.55 5.76 16.18
N SER A 337 -8.79 5.29 14.96
CA SER A 337 -8.31 3.97 14.51
C SER A 337 -6.79 4.01 14.26
N THR A 338 -6.02 3.78 15.33
CA THR A 338 -4.56 3.75 15.31
C THR A 338 -4.03 2.40 15.79
N LEU A 339 -2.73 2.19 15.63
CA LEU A 339 -2.04 0.98 16.08
C LEU A 339 -2.16 0.79 17.60
N LEU A 340 -2.06 -0.46 18.04
CA LEU A 340 -1.92 -0.83 19.45
C LEU A 340 -0.47 -0.68 19.94
N GLY A 341 0.48 -0.84 19.04
CA GLY A 341 1.92 -0.77 19.26
C GLY A 341 2.68 -1.39 18.10
N TYR A 342 3.99 -1.34 18.16
CA TYR A 342 4.84 -2.17 17.32
C TYR A 342 5.18 -3.47 18.04
N LEU A 343 5.52 -4.51 17.26
CA LEU A 343 6.09 -5.73 17.82
C LEU A 343 7.36 -5.40 18.60
N GLU A 344 7.50 -6.01 19.78
CA GLU A 344 8.63 -5.86 20.70
C GLU A 344 8.78 -4.47 21.35
N ASP A 345 7.93 -3.50 21.00
CA ASP A 345 7.89 -2.19 21.63
C ASP A 345 6.76 -2.13 22.69
N ALA A 346 6.84 -1.17 23.60
CA ALA A 346 5.77 -0.91 24.55
C ALA A 346 4.47 -0.52 23.84
N PRO A 347 3.29 -0.90 24.36
CA PRO A 347 2.01 -0.48 23.80
C PRO A 347 1.89 1.04 23.71
N VAL A 348 1.25 1.51 22.64
CA VAL A 348 1.00 2.95 22.44
C VAL A 348 -0.10 3.41 23.40
N THR A 349 0.23 4.34 24.27
CA THR A 349 -0.72 4.93 25.24
C THR A 349 -1.18 6.33 24.85
N GLN A 350 -0.57 6.91 23.82
CA GLN A 350 -0.86 8.27 23.35
C GLN A 350 -2.18 8.28 22.57
N SER A 351 -3.03 9.26 22.85
CA SER A 351 -4.30 9.45 22.12
C SER A 351 -4.11 10.00 20.69
N TRP A 352 -2.96 10.64 20.44
CA TRP A 352 -2.62 11.22 19.13
C TRP A 352 -1.33 10.62 18.61
N TRP A 353 -1.43 10.06 17.40
CA TRP A 353 -0.28 9.51 16.68
C TRP A 353 0.37 10.59 15.82
N ALA A 354 1.66 10.80 16.00
CA ALA A 354 2.48 11.69 15.18
C ALA A 354 2.89 10.94 13.89
N THR A 355 2.38 11.39 12.75
CA THR A 355 2.53 10.65 11.48
C THR A 355 3.90 10.79 10.84
N GLY A 356 4.66 11.83 11.21
CA GLY A 356 5.88 12.24 10.52
C GLY A 356 5.62 12.91 9.18
N ASP A 357 4.37 13.17 8.82
CA ASP A 357 3.97 13.92 7.63
C ASP A 357 3.63 15.36 7.99
N LEU A 358 4.04 16.31 7.16
CA LEU A 358 3.67 17.72 7.28
C LEU A 358 2.46 18.01 6.39
N GLY A 359 1.55 18.88 6.88
CA GLY A 359 0.37 19.23 6.13
C GLY A 359 -0.45 20.35 6.76
N HIS A 360 -1.58 20.63 6.16
CA HIS A 360 -2.58 21.58 6.69
C HIS A 360 -3.99 21.16 6.30
N LEU A 361 -4.96 21.64 7.04
CA LEU A 361 -6.39 21.54 6.70
C LEU A 361 -6.85 22.89 6.16
N ASP A 362 -7.64 22.90 5.08
CA ASP A 362 -8.32 24.09 4.64
C ASP A 362 -9.60 24.36 5.47
N ASP A 363 -10.25 25.50 5.24
CA ASP A 363 -11.48 25.93 5.95
C ASP A 363 -12.66 24.97 5.76
N GLU A 364 -12.62 24.14 4.70
CA GLU A 364 -13.63 23.11 4.43
C GLU A 364 -13.26 21.74 4.98
N GLY A 365 -12.07 21.60 5.61
CA GLY A 365 -11.58 20.39 6.25
C GLY A 365 -10.91 19.39 5.29
N TYR A 366 -10.47 19.80 4.11
CA TYR A 366 -9.62 18.98 3.23
C TYR A 366 -8.19 19.02 3.71
N LEU A 367 -7.55 17.85 3.71
CA LEU A 367 -6.15 17.68 4.13
C LEU A 367 -5.21 17.80 2.93
N TYR A 368 -4.20 18.66 3.08
CA TYR A 368 -3.10 18.83 2.12
C TYR A 368 -1.81 18.37 2.75
N LEU A 369 -1.02 17.60 2.02
CA LEU A 369 0.28 17.08 2.49
C LEU A 369 1.43 17.85 1.85
N ASN A 370 2.36 18.28 2.69
CA ASN A 370 3.56 19.02 2.30
C ASN A 370 4.82 18.14 2.25
N GLY A 371 4.70 16.84 2.61
CA GLY A 371 5.76 15.82 2.55
C GLY A 371 6.16 15.28 3.91
N ARG A 372 7.20 14.43 3.92
CA ARG A 372 7.75 13.84 5.15
C ARG A 372 8.64 14.83 5.89
N LYS A 373 8.40 15.00 7.19
CA LYS A 373 9.19 15.88 8.07
C LYS A 373 10.69 15.58 8.01
N LYS A 374 11.06 14.31 8.03
CA LYS A 374 12.47 13.86 7.98
C LYS A 374 13.10 13.84 6.59
N HIS A 375 12.32 14.03 5.52
CA HIS A 375 12.81 14.00 4.14
C HIS A 375 12.95 15.39 3.54
N GLN A 376 12.28 16.39 4.10
CA GLN A 376 12.50 17.78 3.69
C GLN A 376 13.94 18.17 3.99
N PHE A 377 14.53 18.89 3.09
CA PHE A 377 15.85 19.45 3.27
C PHE A 377 15.82 20.97 3.08
N ILE A 378 16.82 21.64 3.65
CA ILE A 378 16.98 23.09 3.56
C ILE A 378 18.16 23.40 2.66
N THR A 379 17.90 24.12 1.55
CA THR A 379 18.97 24.61 0.68
C THR A 379 19.84 25.65 1.38
N SER A 380 21.02 25.93 0.85
CA SER A 380 21.91 26.99 1.39
C SER A 380 21.27 28.39 1.38
N PHE A 381 20.21 28.60 0.63
CA PHE A 381 19.39 29.82 0.65
C PHE A 381 18.24 29.79 1.67
N GLY A 382 18.22 28.80 2.58
CA GLY A 382 17.18 28.67 3.61
C GLY A 382 15.80 28.29 3.07
N ARG A 383 15.72 27.68 1.90
CA ARG A 383 14.46 27.21 1.31
C ARG A 383 14.20 25.76 1.65
N ASN A 384 13.01 25.48 2.21
CA ASN A 384 12.55 24.12 2.45
C ASN A 384 12.10 23.50 1.14
N VAL A 385 12.68 22.37 0.77
CA VAL A 385 12.31 21.58 -0.41
C VAL A 385 11.80 20.23 0.02
N ASN A 386 10.63 19.84 -0.50
CA ASN A 386 10.13 18.48 -0.41
C ASN A 386 10.63 17.69 -1.65
N PRO A 387 11.63 16.81 -1.51
CA PRO A 387 12.16 16.07 -2.65
C PRO A 387 11.13 15.14 -3.29
N GLU A 388 10.25 14.53 -2.48
CA GLU A 388 9.24 13.60 -2.99
C GLU A 388 8.24 14.26 -3.96
N TRP A 389 7.98 15.55 -3.76
CA TRP A 389 7.19 16.33 -4.71
C TRP A 389 7.90 16.48 -6.06
N VAL A 390 9.16 16.92 -6.03
CA VAL A 390 9.96 17.12 -7.25
C VAL A 390 10.17 15.79 -7.99
N GLU A 391 10.45 14.70 -7.24
CA GLU A 391 10.60 13.35 -7.76
C GLU A 391 9.31 12.85 -8.44
N ALA A 392 8.16 13.13 -7.83
CA ALA A 392 6.86 12.77 -8.40
C ALA A 392 6.60 13.52 -9.71
N GLU A 393 6.93 14.81 -9.80
CA GLU A 393 6.77 15.61 -11.03
C GLU A 393 7.73 15.15 -12.14
N LEU A 394 8.99 14.86 -11.81
CA LEU A 394 9.98 14.38 -12.78
C LEU A 394 9.54 13.07 -13.47
N THR A 395 8.90 12.18 -12.73
CA THR A 395 8.46 10.89 -13.27
C THR A 395 7.22 10.99 -14.16
N GLN A 396 6.54 12.14 -14.24
CA GLN A 396 5.33 12.31 -15.07
C GLN A 396 5.62 12.47 -16.57
N SER A 397 6.85 12.76 -16.93
CA SER A 397 7.24 12.97 -18.34
C SER A 397 7.06 11.75 -19.24
N GLY A 398 6.92 10.54 -18.66
CA GLY A 398 6.94 9.27 -19.40
C GLY A 398 8.33 8.91 -19.96
N VAL A 399 9.36 9.70 -19.65
CA VAL A 399 10.78 9.48 -20.00
C VAL A 399 11.56 8.98 -18.79
N ILE A 400 11.27 9.51 -17.59
CA ILE A 400 11.96 9.20 -16.34
C ILE A 400 11.12 8.20 -15.54
N ALA A 401 11.68 7.02 -15.25
CA ALA A 401 11.03 5.99 -14.43
C ALA A 401 11.27 6.18 -12.94
N GLN A 402 12.50 6.61 -12.56
CA GLN A 402 12.85 6.83 -11.16
C GLN A 402 13.66 8.12 -11.03
N ALA A 403 13.38 8.88 -9.99
CA ALA A 403 14.07 10.11 -9.65
C ALA A 403 14.42 10.12 -8.16
N PHE A 404 15.60 10.64 -7.84
CA PHE A 404 16.05 10.93 -6.50
C PHE A 404 16.60 12.35 -6.47
N VAL A 405 16.01 13.21 -5.65
CA VAL A 405 16.37 14.64 -5.56
C VAL A 405 17.05 14.91 -4.23
N HIS A 406 18.14 15.66 -4.28
CA HIS A 406 18.95 16.09 -3.15
C HIS A 406 19.37 17.56 -3.30
N GLY A 407 19.45 18.26 -2.18
CA GLY A 407 19.83 19.69 -2.16
C GLY A 407 20.13 20.21 -0.75
N GLU A 408 20.32 19.31 0.23
CA GLU A 408 20.63 19.67 1.61
C GLU A 408 21.90 20.53 1.67
N ALA A 409 21.77 21.73 2.21
CA ALA A 409 22.83 22.74 2.31
C ALA A 409 23.48 23.14 0.98
N LEU A 410 22.91 22.73 -0.17
CA LEU A 410 23.39 23.09 -1.50
C LEU A 410 22.65 24.32 -2.05
N PRO A 411 23.28 25.11 -2.94
CA PRO A 411 22.62 26.24 -3.60
C PRO A 411 21.56 25.81 -4.61
N HIS A 412 21.60 24.56 -5.05
CA HIS A 412 20.75 24.01 -6.10
C HIS A 412 20.30 22.59 -5.77
N ASN A 413 19.14 22.20 -6.31
CA ASN A 413 18.70 20.81 -6.23
C ASN A 413 19.36 20.02 -7.37
N LEU A 414 19.85 18.83 -7.00
CA LEU A 414 20.48 17.86 -7.89
C LEU A 414 19.55 16.64 -8.01
N ALA A 415 19.58 15.96 -9.16
CA ALA A 415 18.82 14.74 -9.34
C ALA A 415 19.67 13.57 -9.86
N LEU A 416 19.39 12.38 -9.36
CA LEU A 416 19.79 11.11 -9.96
C LEU A 416 18.57 10.50 -10.66
N LEU A 417 18.70 10.18 -11.95
CA LEU A 417 17.58 9.80 -12.80
C LEU A 417 17.82 8.46 -13.47
N TRP A 418 16.79 7.63 -13.49
CA TRP A 418 16.74 6.41 -14.29
C TRP A 418 15.63 6.53 -15.34
N PRO A 419 15.94 6.39 -16.65
CA PRO A 419 14.91 6.50 -17.69
C PRO A 419 14.01 5.28 -17.75
N LEU A 420 12.80 5.46 -18.28
CA LEU A 420 11.84 4.38 -18.54
C LEU A 420 12.35 3.42 -19.64
N ASP A 421 12.91 4.00 -20.70
CA ASP A 421 13.67 3.26 -21.70
C ASP A 421 15.16 3.45 -21.42
N PRO A 422 15.91 2.38 -21.06
CA PRO A 422 17.33 2.46 -20.79
C PRO A 422 18.15 3.03 -21.95
N THR A 423 17.61 3.00 -23.18
CA THR A 423 18.27 3.54 -24.39
C THR A 423 17.93 5.01 -24.69
N ALA A 424 17.05 5.62 -23.88
CA ALA A 424 16.68 7.03 -24.04
C ALA A 424 17.94 7.90 -24.00
N SER A 425 18.03 8.91 -24.88
CA SER A 425 19.18 9.82 -24.92
C SER A 425 19.19 10.79 -23.74
N ASP A 426 20.34 11.34 -23.41
CA ASP A 426 20.47 12.36 -22.37
C ASP A 426 19.73 13.64 -22.73
N GLU A 427 19.60 13.95 -24.02
CA GLU A 427 18.80 15.08 -24.51
C GLU A 427 17.31 14.89 -24.21
N ALA A 428 16.79 13.67 -24.34
CA ALA A 428 15.40 13.37 -24.01
C ALA A 428 15.15 13.53 -22.50
N ILE A 429 16.09 13.09 -21.67
CA ILE A 429 16.00 13.25 -20.20
C ILE A 429 16.09 14.74 -19.84
N GLU A 430 17.03 15.49 -20.45
CA GLU A 430 17.18 16.93 -20.23
C GLU A 430 15.89 17.69 -20.57
N GLN A 431 15.27 17.38 -21.71
CA GLN A 431 13.98 17.98 -22.10
C GLN A 431 12.88 17.68 -21.07
N ALA A 432 12.84 16.47 -20.54
CA ALA A 432 11.90 16.08 -19.49
C ALA A 432 12.14 16.86 -18.19
N VAL A 433 13.40 17.06 -17.79
CA VAL A 433 13.77 17.87 -16.63
C VAL A 433 13.38 19.32 -16.83
N GLN A 434 13.68 19.91 -17.99
CA GLN A 434 13.31 21.29 -18.32
C GLN A 434 11.79 21.49 -18.32
N HIS A 435 11.04 20.55 -18.89
CA HIS A 435 9.58 20.58 -18.86
C HIS A 435 9.03 20.55 -17.43
N CYS A 436 9.57 19.70 -16.57
CA CYS A 436 9.23 19.65 -15.15
C CYS A 436 9.58 20.97 -14.45
N ASN A 437 10.79 21.49 -14.66
CA ASN A 437 11.26 22.74 -14.06
C ASN A 437 10.40 23.94 -14.43
N ALA A 438 9.81 23.97 -15.63
CA ALA A 438 8.91 25.05 -16.05
C ALA A 438 7.64 25.14 -15.20
N GLN A 439 7.26 24.05 -14.53
CA GLN A 439 6.08 23.98 -13.67
C GLN A 439 6.42 24.14 -12.17
N LEU A 440 7.71 24.09 -11.84
CA LEU A 440 8.18 24.19 -10.46
C LEU A 440 8.61 25.64 -10.11
N PRO A 441 8.38 26.08 -8.87
CA PRO A 441 8.96 27.31 -8.36
C PRO A 441 10.50 27.20 -8.40
N ASP A 442 11.17 28.33 -8.47
CA ASP A 442 12.62 28.44 -8.67
C ASP A 442 13.44 27.61 -7.67
N TYR A 443 13.07 27.66 -6.38
CA TYR A 443 13.76 26.96 -5.30
C TYR A 443 13.62 25.42 -5.35
N ALA A 444 12.63 24.90 -6.08
CA ALA A 444 12.37 23.45 -6.21
C ALA A 444 12.91 22.87 -7.53
N ARG A 445 13.39 23.72 -8.45
CA ARG A 445 13.92 23.29 -9.75
C ARG A 445 15.18 22.46 -9.59
N VAL A 446 15.32 21.45 -10.44
CA VAL A 446 16.53 20.65 -10.58
C VAL A 446 17.49 21.37 -11.52
N SER A 447 18.64 21.79 -11.02
CA SER A 447 19.64 22.55 -11.81
C SER A 447 20.62 21.64 -12.52
N ALA A 448 20.88 20.47 -12.00
CA ALA A 448 21.75 19.48 -12.63
C ALA A 448 21.32 18.05 -12.25
N TRP A 449 21.65 17.12 -13.12
CA TRP A 449 21.29 15.72 -12.91
C TRP A 449 22.38 14.77 -13.43
N ARG A 450 22.32 13.52 -12.97
CA ARG A 450 23.11 12.41 -13.50
C ARG A 450 22.22 11.20 -13.72
N ARG A 451 22.55 10.45 -14.77
CA ARG A 451 21.94 9.15 -15.01
C ARG A 451 22.43 8.14 -13.97
N LEU A 452 21.52 7.41 -13.37
CA LEU A 452 21.87 6.25 -12.55
C LEU A 452 22.51 5.16 -13.43
N PRO A 453 23.53 4.44 -12.94
CA PRO A 453 24.15 3.34 -13.71
C PRO A 453 23.24 2.10 -13.79
N SER A 454 22.30 1.98 -12.87
CA SER A 454 21.27 0.94 -12.80
C SER A 454 20.03 1.49 -12.10
N PRO A 455 18.85 0.87 -12.31
CA PRO A 455 17.65 1.28 -11.57
C PRO A 455 17.84 1.07 -10.07
N LEU A 456 17.22 1.95 -9.27
CA LEU A 456 17.08 1.73 -7.83
C LEU A 456 16.28 0.45 -7.61
N SER A 457 16.71 -0.39 -6.68
CA SER A 457 16.10 -1.69 -6.45
C SER A 457 16.08 -2.09 -4.97
N ILE A 458 15.27 -3.09 -4.65
CA ILE A 458 15.27 -3.72 -3.32
C ILE A 458 16.54 -4.54 -3.13
N HIS A 459 17.02 -5.16 -4.20
CA HIS A 459 18.18 -6.05 -4.17
C HIS A 459 19.46 -5.32 -3.73
N ASP A 460 19.65 -4.08 -4.17
CA ASP A 460 20.79 -3.24 -3.79
C ASP A 460 20.49 -2.32 -2.62
N GLU A 461 19.38 -2.56 -1.93
CA GLU A 461 18.90 -1.85 -0.75
C GLU A 461 18.62 -0.35 -0.97
N THR A 462 18.52 0.12 -2.20
CA THR A 462 18.18 1.51 -2.52
C THR A 462 16.68 1.78 -2.47
N LEU A 463 15.85 0.73 -2.56
CA LEU A 463 14.42 0.78 -2.32
C LEU A 463 14.03 -0.02 -1.08
N THR A 464 12.94 0.41 -0.45
CA THR A 464 12.23 -0.41 0.55
C THR A 464 11.46 -1.53 -0.14
N ALA A 465 11.00 -2.53 0.61
CA ALA A 465 10.14 -3.61 0.10
C ALA A 465 8.89 -3.09 -0.65
N ASN A 466 8.39 -1.92 -0.27
CA ASN A 466 7.23 -1.27 -0.91
C ASN A 466 7.65 -0.31 -2.05
N GLY A 467 8.88 -0.41 -2.56
CA GLY A 467 9.37 0.39 -3.68
C GLY A 467 9.68 1.86 -3.37
N ARG A 468 9.73 2.28 -2.10
CA ARG A 468 10.07 3.66 -1.73
C ARG A 468 11.58 3.87 -1.65
N PRO A 469 12.13 5.02 -2.09
CA PRO A 469 13.55 5.33 -1.98
C PRO A 469 14.06 5.30 -0.53
N ARG A 470 15.14 4.58 -0.28
CA ARG A 470 15.89 4.62 0.98
C ARG A 470 16.96 5.71 0.88
N ARG A 471 16.56 6.93 1.23
CA ARG A 471 17.34 8.15 0.96
C ARG A 471 18.79 8.06 1.46
N GLU A 472 19.00 7.61 2.71
CA GLU A 472 20.33 7.46 3.29
C GLU A 472 21.18 6.43 2.51
N ALA A 473 20.59 5.31 2.10
CA ALA A 473 21.30 4.28 1.32
C ALA A 473 21.68 4.80 -0.07
N ILE A 474 20.79 5.56 -0.72
CA ILE A 474 21.05 6.18 -2.02
C ILE A 474 22.16 7.22 -1.90
N LEU A 475 22.08 8.12 -0.91
CA LEU A 475 23.13 9.13 -0.66
C LEU A 475 24.50 8.49 -0.43
N LYS A 476 24.55 7.43 0.39
CA LYS A 476 25.79 6.70 0.66
C LYS A 476 26.35 6.03 -0.61
N ARG A 477 25.48 5.34 -1.37
CA ARG A 477 25.89 4.58 -2.55
C ARG A 477 26.36 5.47 -3.70
N TYR A 478 25.66 6.56 -3.93
CA TYR A 478 25.90 7.45 -5.07
C TYR A 478 26.55 8.78 -4.69
N HIS A 479 27.22 8.81 -3.52
CA HIS A 479 27.90 10.02 -3.03
C HIS A 479 28.82 10.64 -4.08
N THR A 480 29.64 9.84 -4.75
CA THR A 480 30.58 10.32 -5.80
C THR A 480 29.82 10.97 -6.96
N LEU A 481 28.73 10.34 -7.46
CA LEU A 481 27.94 10.91 -8.55
C LEU A 481 27.30 12.25 -8.16
N LEU A 482 26.88 12.41 -6.93
CA LEU A 482 26.32 13.67 -6.42
C LEU A 482 27.40 14.72 -6.24
N SER A 483 28.60 14.34 -5.75
CA SER A 483 29.72 15.26 -5.59
C SER A 483 30.25 15.78 -6.92
N ASP A 484 30.28 14.96 -7.96
CA ASP A 484 30.71 15.33 -9.32
C ASP A 484 29.74 16.33 -10.00
N ILE A 485 28.54 16.52 -9.48
CA ILE A 485 27.57 17.50 -9.97
C ILE A 485 27.79 18.87 -9.30
N THR A 486 28.33 18.86 -8.08
CA THR A 486 28.52 20.04 -7.24
C THR A 486 29.81 20.84 -7.60
N LEU A 487 30.69 20.24 -8.38
CA LEU A 487 31.90 20.87 -8.90
C LEU A 487 31.65 21.49 -10.29
#